data_e75ffb2df6328a2449eeba787f76e379
#
_entry.id   e75ffb2df6328a2449eeba787f76e379
#
_cell.length_a   1.000
_cell.length_b   1.000
_cell.length_c   1.000
_cell.angle_alpha   90.00
_cell.angle_beta   90.00
_cell.angle_gamma   90.00
#
_symmetry.space_group_name_H-M   'P 1'
#
loop_
_entity.id
_entity.type
_entity.pdbx_description
1 polymer ?
#
loop_
_entity_poly.entity_id
_entity_poly.type
_entity_poly.pdbx_seq_one_letter_code
_entity_poly.pdbx_strand_id
1 'polypeptide(L)'
;MNYEEIFQKYKVETLKGRYITLNDIEPVLKKWNTNNQLQEVGTSVLGAPIYSYEIGTGKNRIFLWSQMHGNEGTTTKALFDFLNILQSKTELSEALLDNFTFYCLPIVNPDGATLYTRENANQ
;
A
#
# COMPACT_ATOMS: atom_id res chain seq x y z
N MET A 1 -8.67 -20.90 9.49
CA MET A 1 -8.10 -20.07 8.40
C MET A 1 -6.64 -20.45 8.24
N ASN A 2 -6.22 -20.80 7.02
CA ASN A 2 -4.82 -21.15 6.74
C ASN A 2 -4.10 -19.92 6.19
N TYR A 3 -3.31 -19.26 7.01
CA TYR A 3 -2.61 -18.03 6.63
C TYR A 3 -1.56 -18.24 5.54
N GLU A 4 -0.90 -19.39 5.53
CA GLU A 4 0.07 -19.69 4.47
C GLU A 4 -0.59 -19.82 3.09
N GLU A 5 -1.72 -20.50 3.01
CA GLU A 5 -2.49 -20.59 1.77
C GLU A 5 -2.99 -19.22 1.29
N ILE A 6 -3.45 -18.39 2.22
CA ILE A 6 -3.89 -17.02 1.91
C ILE A 6 -2.72 -16.21 1.37
N PHE A 7 -1.58 -16.26 2.04
CA PHE A 7 -0.38 -15.56 1.61
C PHE A 7 0.05 -16.01 0.20
N GLN A 8 0.17 -17.30 -0.04
CA GLN A 8 0.58 -17.81 -1.34
C GLN A 8 -0.40 -17.42 -2.46
N LYS A 9 -1.69 -17.35 -2.15
CA LYS A 9 -2.73 -16.99 -3.12
C LYS A 9 -2.76 -15.49 -3.44
N TYR A 10 -2.54 -14.62 -2.46
CA TYR A 10 -2.80 -13.19 -2.58
C TYR A 10 -1.56 -12.30 -2.50
N LYS A 11 -0.39 -12.85 -2.25
CA LYS A 11 0.84 -12.04 -2.25
C LYS A 11 1.03 -11.33 -3.58
N VAL A 12 1.49 -10.09 -3.54
CA VAL A 12 1.84 -9.34 -4.74
C VAL A 12 3.25 -9.72 -5.15
N GLU A 13 3.35 -10.60 -6.14
CA GLU A 13 4.61 -11.25 -6.55
C GLU A 13 5.74 -10.29 -6.93
N THR A 14 5.39 -9.10 -7.40
CA THR A 14 6.38 -8.09 -7.83
C THR A 14 6.99 -7.33 -6.65
N LEU A 15 6.38 -7.40 -5.46
CA LEU A 15 6.87 -6.74 -4.24
C LEU A 15 7.63 -7.75 -3.39
N LYS A 16 8.92 -7.86 -3.60
CA LYS A 16 9.78 -8.82 -2.92
C LYS A 16 11.13 -8.21 -2.55
N GLY A 17 11.78 -8.84 -1.57
CA GLY A 17 13.06 -8.36 -1.07
C GLY A 17 12.91 -7.18 -0.10
N ARG A 18 14.04 -6.56 0.23
CA ARG A 18 14.10 -5.50 1.22
C ARG A 18 13.98 -4.09 0.64
N TYR A 19 14.23 -3.93 -0.65
CA TYR A 19 14.25 -2.64 -1.31
C TYR A 19 12.92 -2.38 -2.00
N ILE A 20 11.98 -1.78 -1.27
CA ILE A 20 10.66 -1.40 -1.80
C ILE A 20 10.63 0.10 -1.99
N THR A 21 10.41 0.54 -3.23
CA THR A 21 10.38 1.95 -3.64
C THR A 21 9.12 2.28 -4.42
N LEU A 22 8.95 3.55 -4.80
CA LEU A 22 7.85 3.96 -5.68
C LEU A 22 7.85 3.19 -7.00
N ASN A 23 9.04 2.89 -7.56
CA ASN A 23 9.15 2.12 -8.81
C ASN A 23 8.52 0.73 -8.70
N ASP A 24 8.50 0.16 -7.50
CA ASP A 24 7.88 -1.15 -7.27
C ASP A 24 6.35 -1.05 -7.11
N ILE A 25 5.87 -0.02 -6.41
CA ILE A 25 4.43 0.08 -6.08
C ILE A 25 3.60 0.80 -7.14
N GLU A 26 4.17 1.76 -7.86
CA GLU A 26 3.41 2.55 -8.85
C GLU A 26 2.74 1.67 -9.92
N PRO A 27 3.40 0.67 -10.53
CA PRO A 27 2.75 -0.18 -11.51
C PRO A 27 1.54 -0.93 -10.95
N VAL A 28 1.64 -1.40 -9.70
CA VAL A 28 0.56 -2.11 -9.01
C VAL A 28 -0.62 -1.18 -8.76
N LEU A 29 -0.36 0.00 -8.17
CA LEU A 29 -1.39 1.00 -7.86
C LEU A 29 -2.10 1.48 -9.13
N LYS A 30 -1.37 1.74 -10.20
CA LYS A 30 -1.93 2.16 -11.48
C LYS A 30 -2.81 1.09 -12.10
N LYS A 31 -2.41 -0.18 -12.01
CA LYS A 31 -3.23 -1.31 -12.46
C LYS A 31 -4.53 -1.42 -11.66
N TRP A 32 -4.49 -1.18 -10.36
CA TRP A 32 -5.65 -1.27 -9.49
C TRP A 32 -6.58 -0.05 -9.57
N ASN A 33 -6.10 1.06 -10.12
CA ASN A 33 -6.83 2.33 -10.18
C ASN A 33 -7.90 2.30 -11.28
N THR A 34 -9.06 1.73 -10.99
CA THR A 34 -10.18 1.60 -11.93
C THR A 34 -11.29 2.63 -11.70
N ASN A 35 -11.36 3.23 -10.49
CA ASN A 35 -12.41 4.18 -10.07
C ASN A 35 -11.83 5.35 -9.25
N ASN A 36 -10.68 5.88 -9.65
CA ASN A 36 -10.02 7.00 -8.98
C ASN A 36 -9.67 6.74 -7.50
N GLN A 37 -9.37 5.48 -7.15
CA GLN A 37 -8.91 5.12 -5.81
C GLN A 37 -7.53 5.71 -5.49
N LEU A 38 -6.68 5.85 -6.52
CA LEU A 38 -5.33 6.36 -6.42
C LEU A 38 -5.31 7.88 -6.54
N GLN A 39 -4.70 8.56 -5.57
CA GLN A 39 -4.51 10.00 -5.57
C GLN A 39 -3.07 10.33 -5.17
N GLU A 40 -2.52 11.38 -5.75
CA GLU A 40 -1.29 12.00 -5.26
C GLU A 40 -1.69 13.07 -4.24
N VAL A 41 -1.37 12.82 -2.96
CA VAL A 41 -1.84 13.66 -1.83
C VAL A 41 -0.77 14.59 -1.28
N GLY A 42 0.45 14.47 -1.77
CA GLY A 42 1.56 15.32 -1.37
C GLY A 42 2.83 14.96 -2.10
N THR A 43 3.90 15.66 -1.74
CA THR A 43 5.25 15.42 -2.27
C THR A 43 6.25 15.35 -1.13
N SER A 44 7.29 14.56 -1.33
CA SER A 44 8.42 14.48 -0.40
C SER A 44 9.31 15.73 -0.50
N VAL A 45 10.31 15.80 0.35
CA VAL A 45 11.34 16.86 0.32
C VAL A 45 12.01 16.97 -1.06
N LEU A 46 12.31 15.84 -1.69
CA LEU A 46 12.95 15.81 -3.02
C LEU A 46 11.93 15.82 -4.18
N GLY A 47 10.65 16.04 -3.90
CA GLY A 47 9.61 16.18 -4.92
C GLY A 47 9.00 14.87 -5.40
N ALA A 48 9.27 13.75 -4.74
CA ALA A 48 8.63 12.47 -5.09
C ALA A 48 7.17 12.45 -4.64
N PRO A 49 6.26 11.83 -5.41
CA PRO A 49 4.85 11.78 -5.04
C PRO A 49 4.61 10.93 -3.80
N ILE A 50 3.66 11.36 -2.96
CA ILE A 50 3.10 10.58 -1.88
C ILE A 50 1.68 10.21 -2.28
N TYR A 51 1.43 8.91 -2.42
CA TYR A 51 0.14 8.40 -2.87
C TYR A 51 -0.78 8.02 -1.73
N SER A 52 -2.07 8.25 -1.95
CA SER A 52 -3.12 7.54 -1.20
C SER A 52 -3.82 6.54 -2.12
N TYR A 53 -4.30 5.46 -1.52
CA TYR A 53 -5.18 4.49 -2.16
C TYR A 53 -6.38 4.25 -1.25
N GLU A 54 -7.59 4.55 -1.73
CA GLU A 54 -8.82 4.40 -0.95
C GLU A 54 -9.71 3.33 -1.57
N ILE A 55 -10.15 2.37 -0.76
CA ILE A 55 -11.04 1.28 -1.19
C ILE A 55 -12.07 0.97 -0.10
N GLY A 56 -13.29 0.64 -0.54
CA GLY A 56 -14.42 0.34 0.33
C GLY A 56 -15.47 1.44 0.34
N THR A 57 -16.66 1.08 0.80
CA THR A 57 -17.82 1.98 0.87
C THR A 57 -18.44 2.05 2.27
N GLY A 58 -17.82 1.33 3.22
CA GLY A 58 -18.33 1.24 4.58
C GLY A 58 -18.15 2.52 5.38
N LYS A 59 -19.03 2.73 6.36
CA LYS A 59 -19.02 3.92 7.22
C LYS A 59 -17.86 3.96 8.21
N ASN A 60 -17.28 2.81 8.53
CA ASN A 60 -16.15 2.71 9.44
C ASN A 60 -14.85 2.96 8.66
N ARG A 61 -14.17 4.05 8.97
CA ARG A 61 -12.95 4.43 8.24
C ARG A 61 -11.73 3.90 8.97
N ILE A 62 -10.85 3.25 8.22
CA ILE A 62 -9.57 2.73 8.71
C ILE A 62 -8.45 3.41 7.93
N PHE A 63 -7.55 4.06 8.67
CA PHE A 63 -6.37 4.70 8.11
C PHE A 63 -5.15 3.80 8.30
N LEU A 64 -4.47 3.48 7.20
CA LEU A 64 -3.29 2.62 7.18
C LEU A 64 -2.14 3.34 6.48
N TRP A 65 -0.95 3.24 7.04
CA TRP A 65 0.24 3.73 6.37
C TRP A 65 1.40 2.76 6.57
N SER A 66 2.38 2.85 5.69
CA SER A 66 3.60 2.07 5.78
C SER A 66 4.82 2.86 5.33
N GLN A 67 5.98 2.35 5.65
CA GLN A 67 7.29 2.87 5.22
C GLN A 67 7.49 4.36 5.56
N MET A 68 7.10 4.77 6.76
CA MET A 68 7.50 6.05 7.33
C MET A 68 9.02 6.08 7.55
N HIS A 69 9.62 4.94 7.85
CA HIS A 69 11.05 4.73 7.77
C HIS A 69 11.37 4.08 6.42
N GLY A 70 12.17 4.78 5.61
CA GLY A 70 12.36 4.40 4.21
C GLY A 70 12.96 3.02 3.98
N ASN A 71 13.75 2.52 4.94
CA ASN A 71 14.40 1.21 4.88
C ASN A 71 13.56 0.06 5.46
N GLU A 72 12.29 0.30 5.80
CA GLU A 72 11.41 -0.70 6.42
C GLU A 72 10.25 -1.07 5.49
N GLY A 73 10.55 -1.86 4.45
CA GLY A 73 9.58 -2.22 3.40
C GLY A 73 8.64 -3.37 3.74
N THR A 74 8.83 -4.10 4.85
CA THR A 74 8.03 -5.29 5.18
C THR A 74 6.55 -4.95 5.37
N THR A 75 6.24 -3.88 6.08
CA THR A 75 4.85 -3.44 6.28
C THR A 75 4.20 -3.01 4.97
N THR A 76 4.95 -2.41 4.05
CA THR A 76 4.46 -2.05 2.71
C THR A 76 4.05 -3.30 1.93
N LYS A 77 4.87 -4.35 1.94
CA LYS A 77 4.52 -5.63 1.31
C LYS A 77 3.23 -6.21 1.91
N ALA A 78 3.14 -6.25 3.23
CA ALA A 78 1.95 -6.74 3.92
C ALA A 78 0.70 -5.93 3.58
N LEU A 79 0.83 -4.60 3.49
CA LEU A 79 -0.28 -3.72 3.10
C LEU A 79 -0.77 -4.03 1.68
N PHE A 80 0.14 -4.23 0.73
CA PHE A 80 -0.23 -4.58 -0.65
C PHE A 80 -0.87 -5.96 -0.74
N ASP A 81 -0.38 -6.94 0.00
CA ASP A 81 -1.01 -8.27 0.06
C ASP A 81 -2.44 -8.17 0.61
N PHE A 82 -2.63 -7.37 1.66
CA PHE A 82 -3.96 -7.10 2.22
C PHE A 82 -4.87 -6.39 1.21
N LEU A 83 -4.39 -5.36 0.53
CA LEU A 83 -5.17 -4.67 -0.51
C LEU A 83 -5.53 -5.61 -1.66
N ASN A 84 -4.66 -6.56 -2.00
CA ASN A 84 -4.96 -7.56 -3.01
C ASN A 84 -6.08 -8.51 -2.58
N ILE A 85 -6.12 -8.88 -1.29
CA ILE A 85 -7.24 -9.64 -0.71
C ILE A 85 -8.55 -8.85 -0.83
N LEU A 86 -8.53 -7.56 -0.49
CA LEU A 86 -9.73 -6.72 -0.55
C LEU A 86 -10.32 -6.63 -1.97
N GLN A 87 -9.49 -6.78 -2.99
CA GLN A 87 -9.92 -6.71 -4.39
C GLN A 87 -10.27 -8.07 -4.99
N SER A 88 -10.24 -9.14 -4.19
CA SER A 88 -10.41 -10.52 -4.68
C SER A 88 -11.85 -10.91 -5.02
N LYS A 89 -12.83 -10.06 -4.70
CA LYS A 89 -14.27 -10.31 -4.92
C LYS A 89 -14.75 -11.61 -4.27
N THR A 90 -14.21 -11.92 -3.10
CA THR A 90 -14.67 -13.02 -2.26
C THR A 90 -15.74 -12.53 -1.30
N GLU A 91 -16.49 -13.45 -0.69
CA GLU A 91 -17.48 -13.10 0.34
C GLU A 91 -16.84 -12.29 1.48
N LEU A 92 -15.64 -12.69 1.92
CA LEU A 92 -14.91 -11.95 2.95
C LEU A 92 -14.56 -10.53 2.50
N SER A 93 -13.98 -10.38 1.30
CA SER A 93 -13.56 -9.06 0.81
C SER A 93 -14.76 -8.14 0.61
N GLU A 94 -15.87 -8.64 0.09
CA GLU A 94 -17.09 -7.85 -0.07
C GLU A 94 -17.66 -7.40 1.27
N ALA A 95 -17.72 -8.30 2.26
CA ALA A 95 -18.16 -7.95 3.62
C ALA A 95 -17.27 -6.88 4.27
N LEU A 96 -15.95 -6.97 4.08
CA LEU A 96 -15.02 -5.96 4.59
C LEU A 96 -15.23 -4.60 3.90
N LEU A 97 -15.39 -4.58 2.59
CA LEU A 97 -15.56 -3.34 1.84
C LEU A 97 -16.93 -2.68 2.05
N ASP A 98 -17.97 -3.46 2.39
CA ASP A 98 -19.29 -2.94 2.74
C ASP A 98 -19.30 -2.29 4.13
N ASN A 99 -18.48 -2.79 5.06
CA ASN A 99 -18.44 -2.30 6.44
C ASN A 99 -17.37 -1.25 6.69
N PHE A 100 -16.29 -1.26 5.90
CA PHE A 100 -15.12 -0.41 6.09
C PHE A 100 -14.76 0.34 4.81
N THR A 101 -14.19 1.51 5.00
CA THR A 101 -13.44 2.24 3.98
C THR A 101 -11.98 2.32 4.43
N PHE A 102 -11.09 1.76 3.64
CA PHE A 102 -9.66 1.75 3.93
C PHE A 102 -8.98 2.89 3.16
N TYR A 103 -8.33 3.78 3.90
CA TYR A 103 -7.53 4.88 3.34
C TYR A 103 -6.06 4.60 3.62
N CYS A 104 -5.29 4.39 2.58
CA CYS A 104 -3.91 3.89 2.69
C CYS A 104 -2.89 4.88 2.13
N LEU A 105 -1.79 5.07 2.86
CA LEU A 105 -0.58 5.77 2.39
C LEU A 105 0.57 4.76 2.34
N PRO A 106 0.82 4.11 1.19
CA PRO A 106 1.73 2.95 1.14
C PRO A 106 3.20 3.28 1.42
N ILE A 107 3.71 4.39 0.91
CA ILE A 107 5.10 4.84 1.18
C ILE A 107 5.04 6.29 1.62
N VAL A 108 5.11 6.50 2.92
CA VAL A 108 5.06 7.85 3.51
C VAL A 108 6.38 8.59 3.34
N ASN A 109 7.49 7.85 3.26
CA ASN A 109 8.83 8.40 3.08
C ASN A 109 9.49 7.86 1.80
N PRO A 110 9.08 8.37 0.61
CA PRO A 110 9.62 7.85 -0.65
C PRO A 110 11.10 8.18 -0.87
N ASP A 111 11.60 9.29 -0.34
CA ASP A 111 13.02 9.63 -0.44
C ASP A 111 13.87 8.65 0.35
N GLY A 112 13.47 8.37 1.60
CA GLY A 112 14.15 7.38 2.42
C GLY A 112 14.07 5.98 1.84
N ALA A 113 12.95 5.64 1.19
CA ALA A 113 12.83 4.36 0.48
C ALA A 113 13.85 4.24 -0.65
N THR A 114 14.02 5.28 -1.46
CA THR A 114 14.97 5.31 -2.58
C THR A 114 16.43 5.29 -2.09
N LEU A 115 16.73 6.06 -1.04
CA LEU A 115 18.08 6.15 -0.47
C LEU A 115 18.42 5.00 0.48
N TYR A 116 17.42 4.19 0.82
CA TYR A 116 17.49 3.11 1.80
C TYR A 116 17.94 3.63 3.18
N THR A 117 17.33 4.71 3.61
CA THR A 117 17.56 5.35 4.91
C THR A 117 16.32 5.30 5.78
N ARG A 118 16.53 5.39 7.10
CA ARG A 118 15.43 5.49 8.05
C ARG A 118 14.74 6.85 7.96
N GLU A 119 15.52 7.90 7.91
CA GLU A 119 15.07 9.29 7.93
C GLU A 119 14.60 9.77 6.55
N ASN A 120 14.00 10.95 6.52
CA ASN A 120 13.69 11.65 5.29
C ASN A 120 14.92 12.46 4.79
N ALA A 121 14.79 13.13 3.64
CA ALA A 121 15.89 13.85 3.01
C ALA A 121 16.34 15.12 3.76
N ASN A 122 15.63 15.55 4.79
CA ASN A 122 16.00 16.69 5.63
C ASN A 122 16.93 16.33 6.79
N GLN A 123 17.26 15.06 6.97
CA GLN A 123 18.04 14.58 8.13
C GLN A 123 19.29 13.86 7.70
#